data_da536c7042bc4264efba43e18d43c5a3
#
_entry.id   da536c7042bc4264efba43e18d43c5a3
#
_cell.length_a   1.000
_cell.length_b   1.000
_cell.length_c   1.000
_cell.angle_alpha   90.00
_cell.angle_beta   90.00
_cell.angle_gamma   90.00
#
_symmetry.space_group_name_H-M   'P 1'
#
loop_
_entity.id
_entity.type
_entity.pdbx_description
1 polymer ?
#
loop_
_entity_poly.entity_id
_entity_poly.type
_entity_poly.pdbx_seq_one_letter_code
_entity_poly.pdbx_strand_id
1 'polypeptide(L)'
;MRGQAGFSRCRRYRYWLRRDWDRALPQCAFIGLNPSTADAQTDDPTLRRCMGFARQWGYGSLLLVNLFGFRATDPAALSTVSDPVGPRANHWL
;
A
#
# COMPACT_ATOMS: atom_id res chain seq x y z
N MET A 1 2.54 -11.73 -12.58
CA MET A 1 1.94 -10.95 -11.48
C MET A 1 1.51 -9.58 -11.97
N ARG A 2 0.36 -9.11 -11.54
CA ARG A 2 -0.16 -7.80 -11.91
C ARG A 2 -0.08 -6.85 -10.72
N GLY A 3 0.44 -5.64 -10.93
CA GLY A 3 0.53 -4.59 -9.91
C GLY A 3 -0.29 -3.37 -10.28
N GLN A 4 -0.97 -2.80 -9.27
CA GLN A 4 -1.75 -1.57 -9.37
C GLN A 4 -1.54 -0.72 -8.13
N ALA A 5 -1.69 0.60 -8.26
CA ALA A 5 -1.61 1.52 -7.13
C ALA A 5 -2.45 2.77 -7.40
N GLY A 6 -2.99 3.36 -6.33
CA GLY A 6 -3.73 4.61 -6.39
C GLY A 6 -2.98 5.72 -5.70
N PHE A 7 -2.74 6.82 -6.43
CA PHE A 7 -1.99 7.98 -5.94
C PHE A 7 -2.80 9.26 -6.05
N SER A 8 -2.41 10.26 -5.26
CA SER A 8 -2.81 11.65 -5.50
C SER A 8 -2.15 12.18 -6.79
N ARG A 9 -2.64 13.31 -7.33
CA ARG A 9 -2.06 13.92 -8.51
C ARG A 9 -0.59 14.28 -8.34
N CYS A 10 -0.20 14.79 -7.16
CA CYS A 10 1.18 15.16 -6.87
C CYS A 10 2.07 13.94 -6.57
N ARG A 11 1.49 12.74 -6.42
CA ARG A 11 2.15 11.48 -6.10
C ARG A 11 2.88 11.46 -4.76
N ARG A 12 2.61 12.43 -3.90
CA ARG A 12 3.12 12.45 -2.52
C ARG A 12 2.32 11.51 -1.61
N TYR A 13 1.09 11.16 -2.04
CA TYR A 13 0.19 10.28 -1.30
C TYR A 13 -0.09 9.03 -2.11
N ARG A 14 -0.03 7.87 -1.46
CA ARG A 14 -0.45 6.59 -2.01
C ARG A 14 -1.61 6.08 -1.16
N TYR A 15 -2.78 5.91 -1.77
CA TYR A 15 -3.98 5.52 -1.04
C TYR A 15 -4.14 4.02 -0.94
N TRP A 16 -3.74 3.29 -1.99
CA TRP A 16 -3.81 1.84 -1.99
C TRP A 16 -2.75 1.27 -2.94
N LEU A 17 -2.41 -0.02 -2.68
CA LEU A 17 -1.45 -0.77 -3.47
C LEU A 17 -1.98 -2.18 -3.62
N ARG A 18 -1.92 -2.75 -4.84
CA ARG A 18 -2.45 -4.07 -5.12
C ARG A 18 -1.46 -4.92 -5.89
N ARG A 19 -1.44 -6.22 -5.55
CA ARG A 19 -0.70 -7.25 -6.30
C ARG A 19 -1.59 -8.47 -6.45
N ASP A 20 -1.71 -8.98 -7.69
CA ASP A 20 -2.48 -10.18 -8.01
C ASP A 20 -1.52 -11.23 -8.61
N TRP A 21 -1.64 -12.47 -8.13
CA TRP A 21 -0.84 -13.59 -8.67
C TRP A 21 -1.69 -14.83 -8.94
N ASP A 22 -2.84 -14.98 -8.32
CA ASP A 22 -3.78 -16.08 -8.58
C ASP A 22 -5.21 -15.61 -8.30
N ARG A 23 -5.97 -15.38 -9.38
CA ARG A 23 -7.33 -14.88 -9.28
C ARG A 23 -8.33 -15.90 -8.76
N ALA A 24 -7.97 -17.18 -8.77
CA ALA A 24 -8.83 -18.24 -8.24
C ALA A 24 -8.88 -18.23 -6.72
N LEU A 25 -7.93 -17.58 -6.06
CA LEU A 25 -7.83 -17.49 -4.60
C LEU A 25 -8.32 -16.13 -4.09
N PRO A 26 -8.78 -16.07 -2.83
CA PRO A 26 -9.30 -14.81 -2.28
C PRO A 26 -8.21 -13.76 -2.06
N GLN A 27 -8.64 -12.52 -1.84
CA GLN A 27 -7.76 -11.39 -1.57
C GLN A 27 -7.50 -11.26 -0.07
N CYS A 28 -6.26 -10.88 0.27
CA CYS A 28 -5.85 -10.53 1.62
C CYS A 28 -5.61 -9.02 1.70
N ALA A 29 -6.13 -8.37 2.72
CA ALA A 29 -5.92 -6.93 2.94
C ALA A 29 -5.01 -6.70 4.14
N PHE A 30 -4.08 -5.76 3.99
CA PHE A 30 -3.21 -5.30 5.07
C PHE A 30 -3.39 -3.80 5.28
N ILE A 31 -3.33 -3.37 6.53
CA ILE A 31 -3.37 -1.96 6.90
C ILE A 31 -2.03 -1.61 7.52
N GLY A 32 -1.27 -0.75 6.85
CA GLY A 32 0.02 -0.27 7.34
C GLY A 32 -0.07 1.12 7.93
N LEU A 33 1.07 1.66 8.40
CA LEU A 33 1.16 2.99 8.97
C LEU A 33 1.15 4.05 7.86
N ASN A 34 2.16 3.99 6.98
CA ASN A 34 2.28 4.91 5.85
C ASN A 34 3.00 4.22 4.69
N PRO A 35 2.75 4.68 3.44
CA PRO A 35 3.42 4.11 2.28
C PRO A 35 4.88 4.57 2.18
N SER A 36 5.72 3.76 1.56
CA SER A 36 7.10 4.07 1.25
C SER A 36 7.28 4.19 -0.28
N THR A 37 8.16 3.39 -0.87
CA THR A 37 8.58 3.53 -2.26
C THR A 37 7.80 2.68 -3.25
N ALA A 38 7.07 1.66 -2.82
CA ALA A 38 6.35 0.77 -3.74
C ALA A 38 5.27 1.51 -4.52
N ASP A 39 5.14 1.15 -5.78
CA ASP A 39 4.10 1.63 -6.69
C ASP A 39 3.54 0.47 -7.52
N ALA A 40 2.88 0.77 -8.64
CA ALA A 40 2.28 -0.28 -9.48
C ALA A 40 3.31 -1.24 -10.09
N GLN A 41 4.56 -0.80 -10.29
CA GLN A 41 5.62 -1.59 -10.93
C GLN A 41 6.75 -1.98 -9.99
N THR A 42 6.95 -1.25 -8.91
CA THR A 42 8.11 -1.40 -8.01
C THR A 42 7.68 -1.89 -6.65
N ASP A 43 8.35 -2.94 -6.13
CA ASP A 43 8.12 -3.45 -4.79
C ASP A 43 9.09 -2.81 -3.79
N ASP A 44 8.65 -2.70 -2.54
CA ASP A 44 9.52 -2.37 -1.41
C ASP A 44 9.58 -3.54 -0.41
N PRO A 45 10.48 -3.49 0.60
CA PRO A 45 10.60 -4.61 1.55
C PRO A 45 9.32 -4.94 2.31
N THR A 46 8.53 -3.94 2.69
CA THR A 46 7.26 -4.16 3.40
C THR A 46 6.27 -4.91 2.51
N LEU A 47 6.12 -4.47 1.25
CA LEU A 47 5.22 -5.13 0.30
C LEU A 47 5.64 -6.58 0.07
N ARG A 48 6.94 -6.85 -0.12
CA ARG A 48 7.44 -8.22 -0.32
C ARG A 48 7.14 -9.12 0.86
N ARG A 49 7.27 -8.60 2.08
CA ARG A 49 6.96 -9.36 3.30
C ARG A 49 5.46 -9.67 3.37
N CYS A 50 4.61 -8.69 3.10
CA CYS A 50 3.16 -8.90 3.10
C CYS A 50 2.74 -9.91 2.03
N MET A 51 3.33 -9.84 0.83
CA MET A 51 3.08 -10.82 -0.23
C MET A 51 3.49 -12.24 0.20
N GLY A 52 4.62 -12.36 0.88
CA GLY A 52 5.08 -13.65 1.41
C GLY A 52 4.08 -14.25 2.38
N PHE A 53 3.56 -13.47 3.32
CA PHE A 53 2.53 -13.93 4.25
C PHE A 53 1.23 -14.29 3.53
N ALA A 54 0.77 -13.45 2.61
CA ALA A 54 -0.47 -13.71 1.87
C ALA A 54 -0.39 -15.01 1.08
N ARG A 55 0.72 -15.27 0.41
CA ARG A 55 0.94 -16.52 -0.31
C ARG A 55 0.98 -17.73 0.62
N GLN A 56 1.67 -17.62 1.74
CA GLN A 56 1.76 -18.69 2.73
C GLN A 56 0.38 -19.05 3.30
N TRP A 57 -0.49 -18.05 3.45
CA TRP A 57 -1.84 -18.26 3.99
C TRP A 57 -2.86 -18.68 2.92
N GLY A 58 -2.45 -18.83 1.67
CA GLY A 58 -3.31 -19.34 0.59
C GLY A 58 -4.13 -18.28 -0.12
N TYR A 59 -3.73 -17.00 -0.04
CA TYR A 59 -4.40 -15.92 -0.78
C TYR A 59 -3.77 -15.73 -2.15
N GLY A 60 -4.57 -15.25 -3.10
CA GLY A 60 -4.15 -15.03 -4.49
C GLY A 60 -3.92 -13.59 -4.86
N SER A 61 -4.19 -12.66 -3.95
CA SER A 61 -3.93 -11.25 -4.14
C SER A 61 -3.80 -10.54 -2.81
N LEU A 62 -3.21 -9.33 -2.88
CA LEU A 62 -2.98 -8.49 -1.71
C LEU A 62 -3.46 -7.08 -2.01
N LEU A 63 -4.18 -6.48 -1.07
CA LEU A 63 -4.49 -5.07 -1.04
C LEU A 63 -3.84 -4.46 0.20
N LEU A 64 -3.00 -3.44 0.00
CA LEU A 64 -2.35 -2.72 1.09
C LEU A 64 -2.90 -1.30 1.12
N VAL A 65 -3.46 -0.91 2.27
CA VAL A 65 -3.86 0.46 2.57
C VAL A 65 -3.09 0.95 3.78
N ASN A 66 -3.06 2.27 4.00
CA ASN A 66 -2.29 2.87 5.08
C ASN A 66 -3.14 3.86 5.85
N LEU A 67 -2.88 3.98 7.17
CA LEU A 67 -3.55 4.96 8.02
C LEU A 67 -3.21 6.39 7.57
N PHE A 68 -1.94 6.61 7.20
CA PHE A 68 -1.48 7.89 6.66
C PHE A 68 -1.07 7.69 5.20
N GLY A 69 -1.62 8.51 4.29
CA GLY A 69 -1.36 8.36 2.86
C GLY A 69 -0.03 8.95 2.40
N PHE A 70 0.60 9.83 3.18
CA PHE A 70 1.84 10.48 2.78
C PHE A 70 2.99 9.48 2.67
N ARG A 71 3.68 9.50 1.52
CA ARG A 71 4.78 8.57 1.23
C ARG A 71 6.06 9.01 1.94
N ALA A 72 6.58 8.15 2.81
CA ALA A 72 7.85 8.39 3.51
C ALA A 72 8.47 7.06 3.91
N THR A 73 9.80 6.96 3.80
CA THR A 73 10.55 5.79 4.27
C THR A 73 10.74 5.83 5.79
N ASP A 74 10.75 7.03 6.36
CA ASP A 74 10.86 7.25 7.81
C ASP A 74 9.53 7.77 8.35
N PRO A 75 8.83 7.02 9.22
CA PRO A 75 7.57 7.47 9.81
C PRO A 75 7.66 8.82 10.55
N ALA A 76 8.84 9.20 11.05
CA ALA A 76 9.02 10.48 11.71
C ALA A 76 8.73 11.67 10.79
N ALA A 77 8.86 11.51 9.46
CA ALA A 77 8.54 12.55 8.49
C ALA A 77 7.06 12.94 8.53
N LEU A 78 6.16 12.08 9.03
CA LEU A 78 4.73 12.38 9.11
C LEU A 78 4.45 13.57 10.05
N SER A 79 5.27 13.80 11.05
CA SER A 79 5.10 14.90 11.99
C SER A 79 5.42 16.28 11.38
N THR A 80 6.10 16.30 10.24
CA THR A 80 6.48 17.55 9.55
C THR A 80 5.53 17.91 8.41
N VAL A 81 4.54 17.05 8.12
CA VAL A 81 3.60 17.23 7.02
C VAL A 81 2.28 17.79 7.55
N SER A 82 1.72 18.80 6.86
CA SER A 82 0.45 19.42 7.26
C SER A 82 -0.75 18.47 7.11
N ASP A 83 -0.70 17.55 6.14
CA ASP A 83 -1.75 16.55 5.91
C ASP A 83 -1.13 15.18 5.63
N PRO A 84 -0.73 14.42 6.68
CA PRO A 84 -0.11 13.13 6.49
C PRO A 84 -1.11 12.04 6.02
N VAL A 85 -2.40 12.22 6.27
CA VAL A 85 -3.43 11.26 5.88
C VAL A 85 -3.69 11.30 4.39
N GLY A 86 -3.78 12.48 3.82
CA GLY A 86 -4.10 12.71 2.42
C GLY A 86 -5.58 13.02 2.22
N PRO A 87 -5.91 13.80 1.18
CA PRO A 87 -7.26 14.36 1.01
C PRO A 87 -8.35 13.30 0.73
N ARG A 88 -7.97 12.08 0.31
CA ARG A 88 -8.92 11.02 -0.02
C ARG A 88 -8.70 9.71 0.76
N ALA A 89 -7.88 9.75 1.80
CA ALA A 89 -7.54 8.51 2.51
C ALA A 89 -8.77 7.84 3.13
N ASN A 90 -9.69 8.60 3.72
CA ASN A 90 -10.90 8.06 4.33
C ASN A 90 -11.83 7.36 3.35
N HIS A 91 -11.76 7.70 2.07
CA HIS A 91 -12.56 7.05 1.03
C HIS A 91 -12.13 5.58 0.84
N TRP A 92 -10.86 5.27 1.07
CA TRP A 92 -10.29 3.94 0.83
C TRP A 92 -10.25 3.05 2.08
N LEU A 93 -10.34 3.64 3.25
CA LEU A 93 -10.39 2.91 4.50
C LEU A 93 -11.85 2.62 4.90
#